data_ded4019b38d7bc718d43bc4b695e4a7b
#
_entry.id   ded4019b38d7bc718d43bc4b695e4a7b
#
_cell.length_a   1.000
_cell.length_b   1.000
_cell.length_c   1.000
_cell.angle_alpha   90.00
_cell.angle_beta   90.00
_cell.angle_gamma   90.00
#
_symmetry.space_group_name_H-M   'P 1'
#
loop_
_entity.id
_entity.type
_entity.pdbx_description
1 polymer ?
#
loop_
_entity_poly.entity_id
_entity_poly.type
_entity_poly.pdbx_seq_one_letter_code
_entity_poly.pdbx_strand_id
1 'polypeptide(L)' 'MSETKKIYKWTSQVMKPYGTWNYEAANKLSADGWIMKQTEIRYDERQGWLSCYTLWEKEVPK' A
#
# COMPACT_ATOMS: atom_id res chain seq x y z
N MET A 1 -19.30 24.77 1.89
CA MET A 1 -18.66 23.52 2.35
C MET A 1 -17.88 22.91 1.20
N SER A 2 -16.66 22.53 1.49
CA SER A 2 -15.87 21.82 0.48
C SER A 2 -16.29 20.36 0.43
N GLU A 3 -16.69 19.91 -0.74
CA GLU A 3 -16.97 18.51 -0.95
C GLU A 3 -15.69 17.78 -1.27
N THR A 4 -15.58 16.55 -0.77
CA THR A 4 -14.44 15.69 -1.03
C THR A 4 -14.91 14.35 -1.58
N LYS A 5 -14.02 13.66 -2.27
CA LYS A 5 -14.27 12.31 -2.72
C LYS A 5 -13.09 11.44 -2.30
N LYS A 6 -13.32 10.16 -2.18
CA LYS A 6 -12.28 9.21 -1.83
C LYS A 6 -11.76 8.54 -3.09
N ILE A 7 -10.46 8.47 -3.20
CA ILE A 7 -9.81 7.72 -4.27
C ILE A 7 -8.99 6.59 -3.65
N TYR A 8 -8.79 5.53 -4.42
CA TYR A 8 -8.13 4.32 -3.94
C TYR A 8 -6.98 3.94 -4.84
N LYS A 9 -6.01 3.27 -4.24
CA LYS A 9 -4.82 2.86 -4.95
C LYS A 9 -4.30 1.57 -4.34
N TRP A 10 -3.94 0.61 -5.18
CA TRP A 10 -3.28 -0.61 -4.75
C TRP A 10 -1.78 -0.49 -5.01
N THR A 11 -1.00 -0.86 -4.03
CA THR A 11 0.44 -0.99 -4.18
C THR A 11 0.86 -2.41 -3.88
N SER A 12 1.93 -2.87 -4.50
CA SER A 12 2.47 -4.19 -4.24
C SER A 12 3.96 -4.10 -3.95
N GLN A 13 4.41 -5.00 -3.09
CA GLN A 13 5.81 -5.07 -2.72
C GLN A 13 6.20 -6.52 -2.53
N VAL A 14 7.35 -6.90 -3.11
CA VAL A 14 7.88 -8.24 -2.93
C VAL A 14 8.75 -8.25 -1.68
N MET A 15 8.42 -9.17 -0.76
CA MET A 15 9.21 -9.40 0.44
C MET A 15 9.95 -10.72 0.27
N LYS A 16 11.24 -10.65 -0.02
CA LYS A 16 12.06 -11.86 -0.10
C LYS A 16 12.22 -12.46 1.30
N PRO A 17 12.58 -13.76 1.42
CA PRO A 17 12.63 -14.42 2.74
C PRO A 17 13.40 -13.67 3.81
N TYR A 18 14.33 -12.84 3.43
CA TYR A 18 15.12 -12.02 4.35
C TYR A 18 14.82 -10.53 4.18
N GLY A 19 13.79 -10.20 3.39
CA GLY A 19 13.46 -8.82 3.12
C GLY A 19 12.58 -8.22 4.19
N THR A 20 12.82 -6.97 4.48
CA THR A 20 11.98 -6.19 5.37
C THR A 20 11.00 -5.37 4.53
N TRP A 21 9.88 -5.01 5.14
CA TRP A 21 8.94 -4.09 4.53
C TRP A 21 9.66 -2.78 4.18
N ASN A 22 9.42 -2.28 2.98
CA ASN A 22 9.98 -0.98 2.58
C ASN A 22 9.11 0.15 3.14
N TYR A 23 9.49 0.63 4.32
CA TYR A 23 8.75 1.70 4.98
C TYR A 23 8.87 3.04 4.27
N GLU A 24 9.88 3.21 3.43
CA GLU A 24 10.08 4.45 2.70
C GLU A 24 8.91 4.77 1.77
N ALA A 25 8.46 3.79 1.00
CA ALA A 25 7.33 3.96 0.11
C ALA A 25 6.06 4.25 0.91
N ALA A 26 5.85 3.52 2.01
CA ALA A 26 4.69 3.73 2.88
C ALA A 26 4.71 5.13 3.49
N ASN A 27 5.88 5.59 3.94
CA ASN A 27 6.01 6.92 4.52
C ASN A 27 5.73 8.02 3.51
N LYS A 28 6.15 7.84 2.26
CA LYS A 28 5.86 8.80 1.20
C LYS A 28 4.37 8.92 0.93
N LEU A 29 3.67 7.79 0.88
CA LEU A 29 2.24 7.77 0.68
C LEU A 29 1.51 8.42 1.84
N SER A 30 1.91 8.11 3.07
CA SER A 30 1.32 8.74 4.26
C SER A 30 1.54 10.24 4.27
N ALA A 31 2.72 10.70 3.90
CA ALA A 31 3.02 12.12 3.84
C ALA A 31 2.16 12.85 2.80
N ASP A 32 1.76 12.12 1.73
CA ASP A 32 0.90 12.67 0.70
C ASP A 32 -0.60 12.57 1.04
N GLY A 33 -0.93 12.08 2.23
CA GLY A 33 -2.31 12.02 2.72
C GLY A 33 -3.00 10.68 2.50
N TRP A 34 -2.29 9.66 2.03
CA TRP A 34 -2.85 8.33 1.84
C TRP A 34 -2.94 7.60 3.16
N ILE A 35 -4.05 6.91 3.37
CA ILE A 35 -4.30 6.10 4.58
C ILE A 35 -4.33 4.63 4.18
N MET A 36 -3.60 3.81 4.90
CA MET A 36 -3.60 2.36 4.68
C MET A 36 -4.91 1.77 5.19
N LYS A 37 -5.68 1.15 4.29
CA LYS A 37 -6.98 0.59 4.64
C LYS A 37 -6.92 -0.92 4.81
N GLN A 38 -6.11 -1.60 4.02
CA GLN A 38 -6.07 -3.05 4.02
C GLN A 38 -4.70 -3.53 3.54
N THR A 39 -4.20 -4.58 4.15
CA THR A 39 -2.95 -5.21 3.74
C THR A 39 -3.19 -6.70 3.59
N GLU A 40 -2.69 -7.27 2.50
CA GLU A 40 -2.80 -8.69 2.21
C GLU A 40 -1.43 -9.23 1.84
N ILE A 41 -1.06 -10.35 2.44
CA ILE A 41 0.22 -10.99 2.16
C ILE A 41 -0.06 -12.32 1.47
N ARG A 42 0.61 -12.55 0.33
CA ARG A 42 0.48 -13.78 -0.43
C ARG A 42 1.84 -14.41 -0.65
N TYR A 43 1.88 -15.73 -0.57
CA TYR A 43 3.08 -16.50 -0.85
C TYR A 43 3.07 -16.99 -2.31
N ASP A 44 4.15 -16.71 -3.03
CA ASP A 44 4.31 -17.18 -4.40
C ASP A 44 5.20 -18.41 -4.40
N GLU A 45 4.60 -19.57 -4.60
CA GLU A 45 5.32 -20.85 -4.60
C GLU A 45 6.34 -20.96 -5.73
N ARG A 46 6.07 -20.31 -6.87
CA ARG A 46 6.96 -20.40 -8.03
C ARG A 46 8.27 -19.66 -7.79
N GLN A 47 8.20 -18.56 -7.09
CA GLN A 47 9.36 -17.69 -6.88
C GLN A 47 9.93 -17.83 -5.47
N GLY A 48 9.18 -18.45 -4.56
CA GLY A 48 9.63 -18.69 -3.20
C GLY A 48 9.70 -17.45 -2.34
N TRP A 49 8.88 -16.44 -2.62
CA TRP A 49 8.86 -15.22 -1.82
C TRP A 49 7.44 -14.79 -1.48
N LEU A 50 7.35 -13.86 -0.53
CA LEU A 50 6.10 -13.25 -0.12
C LEU A 50 5.88 -11.96 -0.90
N SER A 51 4.61 -11.72 -1.27
CA SER A 51 4.20 -10.45 -1.87
C SER A 51 3.19 -9.78 -0.95
N CYS A 52 3.37 -8.50 -0.73
CA CYS A 52 2.48 -7.70 0.11
C CYS A 52 1.69 -6.73 -0.76
N TYR A 53 0.37 -6.77 -0.65
CA TYR A 53 -0.53 -5.88 -1.37
C TYR A 53 -1.22 -4.97 -0.37
N THR A 54 -1.19 -3.68 -0.63
CA THR A 54 -1.79 -2.70 0.28
C THR A 54 -2.78 -1.83 -0.46
N LEU A 55 -3.97 -1.69 0.11
CA LEU A 55 -4.99 -0.77 -0.39
C LEU A 55 -4.88 0.55 0.37
N TRP A 56 -4.76 1.62 -0.38
CA TRP A 56 -4.66 2.97 0.16
C TRP A 56 -5.89 3.79 -0.22
N GLU A 57 -6.28 4.67 0.69
CA GLU A 57 -7.40 5.57 0.50
C GLU A 57 -6.93 7.00 0.75
N LYS A 58 -7.42 7.91 -0.07
CA LYS A 58 -7.12 9.34 0.09
C LYS A 58 -8.35 10.16 -0.19
N GLU A 59 -8.60 11.16 0.63
CA GLU A 59 -9.63 12.16 0.38
C GLU A 59 -9.04 13.30 -0.44
N VAL A 60 -9.71 13.64 -1.53
CA VAL A 60 -9.27 14.73 -2.40
C VAL A 60 -10.44 15.65 -2.66
N PRO A 61 -10.19 16.92 -2.97
CA PRO A 61 -11.27 17.85 -3.34
C PRO A 61 -12.00 17.33 -4.57
N LYS A 62 -13.28 17.50 -4.54
CA LYS A 62 -14.15 17.07 -5.61
C LYS A 62 -14.09 18.01 -6.80
#